data_62b07415f54e55b96fea8ded52d8358c
#
_entry.id   62b07415f54e55b96fea8ded52d8358c
#
_cell.length_a   1.000
_cell.length_b   1.000
_cell.length_c   1.000
_cell.angle_alpha   90.00
_cell.angle_beta   90.00
_cell.angle_gamma   90.00
#
_symmetry.space_group_name_H-M   'P 1'
#
loop_
_entity.id
_entity.type
_entity.pdbx_description
1 polymer ?
#
loop_
_entity_poly.entity_id
_entity_poly.type
_entity_poly.pdbx_seq_one_letter_code
_entity_poly.pdbx_strand_id
1 'polypeptide(L)'
;VGEIWLFLPKGTKSITLKHPQWGVLRDYAFGTKLESRMTYEMRLRLPQAAVVEKHDTVVYTQTIVDTVTVAPPRRVVPLHLYTLLTASMHTDGPSWGAMIAVMSRHGGYVHASTNLRSGKKTVGACNREGYRDGAAVKPYYSGSTHTSEYAVTAGLIHRINANFNVFEGVGYAKQTTAWQLAKSEGGGWLRNDGLTHKGVAAEIGVLFTKGRLSVSASTLTIGGSQWQGCVGIGIRIGKNSVITKPAKR
;
A
#
# COMPACT_ATOMS: atom_id res chain seq x y z
N VAL A 1 -3.13 -38.04 -23.55
CA VAL A 1 -3.73 -37.10 -22.58
C VAL A 1 -4.02 -35.82 -23.35
N GLY A 2 -5.28 -35.46 -23.52
CA GLY A 2 -5.68 -34.23 -24.21
C GLY A 2 -6.33 -33.26 -23.25
N GLU A 3 -6.08 -31.96 -23.42
CA GLU A 3 -6.80 -30.91 -22.72
C GLU A 3 -7.88 -30.37 -23.64
N ILE A 4 -9.11 -30.24 -23.12
CA ILE A 4 -10.22 -29.63 -23.85
C ILE A 4 -10.75 -28.47 -23.01
N TRP A 5 -10.87 -27.31 -23.62
CA TRP A 5 -11.47 -26.13 -22.99
C TRP A 5 -12.94 -26.03 -23.39
N LEU A 6 -13.82 -25.99 -22.37
CA LEU A 6 -15.25 -25.86 -22.58
C LEU A 6 -15.73 -24.55 -21.95
N PHE A 7 -16.50 -23.78 -22.69
CA PHE A 7 -17.19 -22.60 -22.18
C PHE A 7 -18.62 -22.98 -21.80
N LEU A 8 -18.93 -22.92 -20.52
CA LEU A 8 -20.23 -23.32 -19.99
C LEU A 8 -21.02 -22.09 -19.54
N PRO A 9 -22.33 -22.04 -19.86
CA PRO A 9 -23.21 -21.00 -19.35
C PRO A 9 -23.30 -21.05 -17.81
N LYS A 10 -23.55 -19.90 -17.21
CA LYS A 10 -23.81 -19.81 -15.76
C LYS A 10 -25.01 -20.68 -15.39
N GLY A 11 -24.86 -21.54 -14.39
CA GLY A 11 -25.93 -22.40 -13.90
C GLY A 11 -25.98 -23.78 -14.56
N THR A 12 -25.04 -24.14 -15.44
CA THR A 12 -24.89 -25.51 -15.95
C THR A 12 -24.67 -26.46 -14.78
N LYS A 13 -25.53 -27.49 -14.65
CA LYS A 13 -25.48 -28.47 -13.57
C LYS A 13 -24.78 -29.77 -13.94
N SER A 14 -24.84 -30.15 -15.22
CA SER A 14 -24.21 -31.37 -15.73
C SER A 14 -23.78 -31.20 -17.20
N ILE A 15 -22.88 -32.04 -17.65
CA ILE A 15 -22.44 -32.11 -19.04
C ILE A 15 -22.42 -33.57 -19.51
N THR A 16 -22.59 -33.76 -20.81
CA THR A 16 -22.43 -35.08 -21.45
C THR A 16 -21.21 -35.02 -22.33
N LEU A 17 -20.24 -35.88 -22.08
CA LEU A 17 -19.01 -35.99 -22.86
C LEU A 17 -19.09 -37.23 -23.75
N LYS A 18 -18.74 -37.08 -25.03
CA LYS A 18 -18.67 -38.16 -26.00
C LYS A 18 -17.26 -38.28 -26.52
N HIS A 19 -16.71 -39.50 -26.52
CA HIS A 19 -15.39 -39.77 -27.10
C HIS A 19 -15.49 -40.98 -28.06
N PRO A 20 -14.90 -40.93 -29.25
CA PRO A 20 -15.04 -41.99 -30.23
C PRO A 20 -14.56 -43.37 -29.74
N GLN A 21 -13.53 -43.43 -28.95
CA GLN A 21 -12.93 -44.67 -28.44
C GLN A 21 -13.42 -45.10 -27.05
N TRP A 22 -13.85 -44.13 -26.20
CA TRP A 22 -14.18 -44.37 -24.80
C TRP A 22 -15.68 -44.24 -24.47
N GLY A 23 -16.49 -44.01 -25.50
CA GLY A 23 -17.92 -43.97 -25.37
C GLY A 23 -18.50 -42.66 -24.85
N VAL A 24 -19.61 -42.72 -24.13
CA VAL A 24 -20.38 -41.55 -23.71
C VAL A 24 -20.47 -41.53 -22.18
N LEU A 25 -20.00 -40.48 -21.58
CA LEU A 25 -20.25 -40.14 -20.17
C LEU A 25 -21.43 -39.18 -20.11
N ARG A 26 -22.61 -39.67 -19.68
CA ARG A 26 -23.82 -38.89 -19.61
C ARG A 26 -24.01 -38.28 -18.23
N ASP A 27 -24.57 -37.06 -18.22
CA ASP A 27 -25.04 -36.38 -17.01
C ASP A 27 -23.97 -36.24 -15.92
N TYR A 28 -22.73 -36.01 -16.32
CA TYR A 28 -21.65 -35.73 -15.36
C TYR A 28 -22.02 -34.47 -14.58
N ALA A 29 -22.35 -34.62 -13.32
CA ALA A 29 -22.73 -33.52 -12.43
C ALA A 29 -21.44 -32.86 -11.85
N PHE A 30 -21.42 -31.55 -11.79
CA PHE A 30 -20.34 -30.83 -11.14
C PHE A 30 -20.47 -30.91 -9.62
N GLY A 31 -19.42 -31.33 -8.94
CA GLY A 31 -19.38 -31.36 -7.46
C GLY A 31 -19.36 -29.97 -6.81
N THR A 32 -19.22 -28.93 -7.62
CA THR A 32 -19.18 -27.54 -7.17
C THR A 32 -20.08 -26.68 -8.05
N LYS A 33 -20.73 -25.68 -7.46
CA LYS A 33 -21.53 -24.69 -8.20
C LYS A 33 -20.62 -23.84 -9.08
N LEU A 34 -20.88 -23.84 -10.39
CA LEU A 34 -20.11 -23.06 -11.34
C LEU A 34 -20.44 -21.57 -11.21
N GLU A 35 -19.41 -20.75 -10.97
CA GLU A 35 -19.50 -19.29 -10.89
C GLU A 35 -19.04 -18.64 -12.19
N SER A 36 -19.59 -17.46 -12.51
CA SER A 36 -19.17 -16.70 -13.68
C SER A 36 -17.73 -16.22 -13.58
N ARG A 37 -17.00 -16.25 -14.70
CA ARG A 37 -15.60 -15.79 -14.81
C ARG A 37 -14.59 -16.62 -14.02
N MET A 38 -14.95 -17.87 -13.70
CA MET A 38 -14.06 -18.81 -13.03
C MET A 38 -13.65 -19.90 -14.01
N THR A 39 -12.42 -20.37 -13.88
CA THR A 39 -11.90 -21.52 -14.62
C THR A 39 -11.79 -22.69 -13.65
N TYR A 40 -12.37 -23.83 -14.02
CA TYR A 40 -12.33 -25.07 -13.26
C TYR A 40 -11.49 -26.09 -14.03
N GLU A 41 -10.51 -26.70 -13.39
CA GLU A 41 -9.79 -27.84 -13.93
C GLU A 41 -10.49 -29.13 -13.47
N MET A 42 -10.92 -29.94 -14.42
CA MET A 42 -11.57 -31.22 -14.17
C MET A 42 -10.74 -32.34 -14.80
N ARG A 43 -10.37 -33.33 -13.99
CA ARG A 43 -9.66 -34.53 -14.48
C ARG A 43 -10.62 -35.70 -14.50
N LEU A 44 -10.87 -36.21 -15.69
CA LEU A 44 -11.66 -37.40 -15.89
C LEU A 44 -10.73 -38.61 -16.06
N ARG A 45 -10.87 -39.61 -15.21
CA ARG A 45 -10.29 -40.93 -15.44
C ARG A 45 -11.37 -41.78 -16.13
N LEU A 46 -11.14 -42.07 -17.39
CA LEU A 46 -12.00 -42.98 -18.11
C LEU A 46 -11.54 -44.41 -17.80
N PRO A 47 -12.47 -45.35 -17.61
CA PRO A 47 -12.09 -46.75 -17.45
C PRO A 47 -11.38 -47.22 -18.73
N GLN A 48 -10.22 -47.84 -18.57
CA GLN A 48 -9.51 -48.48 -19.68
C GLN A 48 -10.46 -49.51 -20.28
N ALA A 49 -10.70 -49.45 -21.59
CA ALA A 49 -11.51 -50.46 -22.27
C ALA A 49 -10.89 -51.84 -22.01
N ALA A 50 -11.55 -52.66 -21.25
CA ALA A 50 -11.18 -54.05 -21.08
C ALA A 50 -11.28 -54.72 -22.43
N VAL A 51 -10.23 -55.37 -22.89
CA VAL A 51 -10.26 -56.32 -24.03
C VAL A 51 -11.23 -57.41 -23.63
N VAL A 52 -12.38 -57.44 -24.27
CA VAL A 52 -13.42 -58.45 -24.01
C VAL A 52 -12.98 -59.75 -24.73
N GLU A 53 -12.31 -60.65 -23.99
CA GLU A 53 -12.33 -62.07 -24.34
C GLU A 53 -13.73 -62.58 -24.03
N LYS A 54 -14.37 -63.16 -25.06
CA LYS A 54 -15.71 -63.75 -24.98
C LYS A 54 -15.67 -64.97 -24.02
N HIS A 55 -15.95 -64.79 -22.77
CA HIS A 55 -16.54 -65.80 -21.89
C HIS A 55 -17.66 -65.19 -21.07
N ASP A 56 -18.78 -65.87 -21.00
CA ASP A 56 -20.01 -65.49 -20.26
C ASP A 56 -19.69 -65.18 -18.80
N THR A 57 -19.38 -63.95 -18.52
CA THR A 57 -19.21 -63.45 -17.14
C THR A 57 -19.85 -62.09 -17.04
N VAL A 58 -20.77 -61.96 -16.09
CA VAL A 58 -21.44 -60.67 -15.76
C VAL A 58 -20.32 -59.68 -15.34
N VAL A 59 -20.06 -58.68 -16.19
CA VAL A 59 -19.09 -57.61 -15.91
C VAL A 59 -19.76 -56.57 -15.05
N TYR A 60 -19.40 -56.46 -13.79
CA TYR A 60 -19.68 -55.33 -12.92
C TYR A 60 -18.74 -54.19 -13.29
N THR A 61 -19.25 -53.15 -13.97
CA THR A 61 -18.51 -51.94 -14.23
C THR A 61 -18.58 -51.03 -12.99
N GLN A 62 -17.54 -51.07 -12.19
CA GLN A 62 -17.41 -50.18 -11.06
C GLN A 62 -16.84 -48.85 -11.56
N THR A 63 -17.69 -47.84 -11.72
CA THR A 63 -17.24 -46.49 -12.06
C THR A 63 -16.71 -45.83 -10.78
N ILE A 64 -15.39 -45.79 -10.64
CA ILE A 64 -14.76 -45.04 -9.55
C ILE A 64 -14.75 -43.57 -9.97
N VAL A 65 -15.64 -42.80 -9.38
CA VAL A 65 -15.60 -41.32 -9.52
C VAL A 65 -14.65 -40.80 -8.44
N ASP A 66 -13.40 -40.56 -8.82
CA ASP A 66 -12.47 -39.82 -7.97
C ASP A 66 -12.96 -38.35 -7.90
N THR A 67 -13.38 -37.95 -6.74
CA THR A 67 -13.73 -36.55 -6.48
C THR A 67 -12.45 -35.73 -6.44
N VAL A 68 -12.11 -35.11 -7.55
CA VAL A 68 -10.96 -34.18 -7.57
C VAL A 68 -11.35 -32.92 -6.82
N THR A 69 -10.76 -32.72 -5.67
CA THR A 69 -10.89 -31.46 -4.93
C THR A 69 -10.10 -30.39 -5.71
N VAL A 70 -10.83 -29.60 -6.48
CA VAL A 70 -10.23 -28.43 -7.18
C VAL A 70 -9.91 -27.39 -6.12
N ALA A 71 -8.60 -27.13 -5.94
CA ALA A 71 -8.18 -26.04 -5.07
C ALA A 71 -8.80 -24.70 -5.56
N PRO A 72 -9.41 -23.92 -4.67
CA PRO A 72 -10.03 -22.68 -5.08
C PRO A 72 -8.99 -21.77 -5.74
N PRO A 73 -9.36 -21.05 -6.80
CA PRO A 73 -8.45 -20.20 -7.51
C PRO A 73 -7.82 -19.18 -6.56
N ARG A 74 -6.51 -19.07 -6.59
CA ARG A 74 -5.76 -18.14 -5.72
C ARG A 74 -6.19 -16.71 -6.03
N ARG A 75 -6.87 -16.05 -5.10
CA ARG A 75 -7.23 -14.64 -5.23
C ARG A 75 -5.95 -13.80 -5.30
N VAL A 76 -5.70 -13.19 -6.44
CA VAL A 76 -4.65 -12.19 -6.58
C VAL A 76 -5.25 -10.84 -6.23
N VAL A 77 -4.80 -10.26 -5.14
CA VAL A 77 -5.21 -8.90 -4.76
C VAL A 77 -4.52 -7.92 -5.70
N PRO A 78 -5.27 -7.05 -6.39
CA PRO A 78 -4.68 -6.11 -7.35
C PRO A 78 -3.76 -5.11 -6.67
N LEU A 79 -2.71 -4.70 -7.37
CA LEU A 79 -1.80 -3.64 -6.96
C LEU A 79 -2.49 -2.29 -7.16
N HIS A 80 -2.44 -1.44 -6.14
CA HIS A 80 -2.98 -0.08 -6.18
C HIS A 80 -1.86 0.93 -5.95
N LEU A 81 -1.90 2.01 -6.70
CA LEU A 81 -1.08 3.19 -6.51
C LEU A 81 -1.94 4.26 -5.82
N TYR A 82 -1.39 4.89 -4.80
CA TYR A 82 -1.99 6.02 -4.10
C TYR A 82 -1.10 7.23 -4.27
N THR A 83 -1.70 8.35 -4.60
CA THR A 83 -1.02 9.64 -4.67
C THR A 83 -1.82 10.64 -3.85
N LEU A 84 -1.19 11.26 -2.86
CA LEU A 84 -1.82 12.21 -1.97
C LEU A 84 -1.02 13.50 -1.92
N LEU A 85 -1.72 14.62 -1.84
CA LEU A 85 -1.19 15.90 -1.38
C LEU A 85 -1.42 15.97 0.12
N THR A 86 -0.43 16.39 0.86
CA THR A 86 -0.46 16.44 2.32
C THR A 86 -0.24 17.87 2.80
N ALA A 87 -0.82 18.19 3.94
CA ALA A 87 -0.58 19.42 4.67
C ALA A 87 -0.33 19.08 6.13
N SER A 88 0.67 19.71 6.74
CA SER A 88 0.92 19.63 8.17
C SER A 88 0.85 21.01 8.80
N MET A 89 0.35 21.04 10.02
CA MET A 89 0.30 22.25 10.83
C MET A 89 1.39 22.18 11.89
N HIS A 90 2.18 23.22 11.93
CA HIS A 90 3.19 23.44 12.94
C HIS A 90 3.04 24.85 13.55
N THR A 91 3.63 25.08 14.73
CA THR A 91 3.62 26.39 15.42
C THR A 91 4.10 27.54 14.51
N ASP A 92 4.99 27.27 13.59
CA ASP A 92 5.62 28.26 12.70
C ASP A 92 4.97 28.37 11.32
N GLY A 93 3.83 27.71 11.11
CA GLY A 93 3.06 27.78 9.87
C GLY A 93 2.82 26.42 9.20
N PRO A 94 2.10 26.42 8.07
CA PRO A 94 1.80 25.19 7.35
C PRO A 94 3.00 24.68 6.54
N SER A 95 3.14 23.37 6.48
CA SER A 95 4.01 22.66 5.53
C SER A 95 3.16 21.85 4.56
N TRP A 96 3.64 21.71 3.35
CA TRP A 96 2.97 21.02 2.25
C TRP A 96 3.81 19.84 1.81
N GLY A 97 3.16 18.78 1.37
CA GLY A 97 3.87 17.59 0.95
C GLY A 97 3.13 16.75 -0.07
N ALA A 98 3.78 15.67 -0.44
CA ALA A 98 3.21 14.65 -1.29
C ALA A 98 3.59 13.26 -0.78
N MET A 99 2.64 12.34 -0.81
CA MET A 99 2.83 10.94 -0.48
C MET A 99 2.49 10.08 -1.68
N ILE A 100 3.36 9.13 -1.98
CA ILE A 100 3.13 8.09 -2.99
C ILE A 100 3.23 6.75 -2.29
N ALA A 101 2.21 5.91 -2.45
CA ALA A 101 2.22 4.56 -1.90
C ALA A 101 1.77 3.53 -2.94
N VAL A 102 2.41 2.37 -2.90
CA VAL A 102 2.08 1.23 -3.76
C VAL A 102 1.80 0.04 -2.88
N MET A 103 0.60 -0.52 -2.97
CA MET A 103 0.20 -1.64 -2.14
C MET A 103 -0.78 -2.60 -2.81
N SER A 104 -0.75 -3.82 -2.35
CA SER A 104 -1.76 -4.86 -2.59
C SER A 104 -2.46 -5.19 -1.26
N ARG A 105 -1.93 -6.14 -0.51
CA ARG A 105 -2.28 -6.37 0.91
C ARG A 105 -1.32 -5.62 1.83
N HIS A 106 -0.05 -5.63 1.48
CA HIS A 106 1.04 -4.88 2.08
C HIS A 106 1.77 -4.14 0.97
N GLY A 107 2.43 -3.06 1.30
CA GLY A 107 3.15 -2.25 0.34
C GLY A 107 4.12 -1.31 0.99
N GLY A 108 4.62 -0.37 0.20
CA GLY A 108 5.51 0.67 0.66
C GLY A 108 5.01 2.05 0.28
N TYR A 109 5.50 3.06 1.00
CA TYR A 109 5.24 4.45 0.69
C TYR A 109 6.50 5.32 0.83
N VAL A 110 6.45 6.46 0.19
CA VAL A 110 7.39 7.58 0.38
C VAL A 110 6.54 8.84 0.57
N HIS A 111 6.88 9.64 1.57
CA HIS A 111 6.26 10.91 1.87
C HIS A 111 7.34 11.98 2.00
N ALA A 112 7.16 13.10 1.31
CA ALA A 112 8.05 14.25 1.38
C ALA A 112 7.23 15.50 1.69
N SER A 113 7.68 16.32 2.63
CA SER A 113 7.03 17.57 3.01
C SER A 113 8.02 18.70 3.20
N THR A 114 7.57 19.93 2.98
CA THR A 114 8.35 21.15 3.14
C THR A 114 7.44 22.36 3.32
N ASN A 115 7.89 23.36 4.03
CA ASN A 115 7.18 24.65 4.10
C ASN A 115 7.57 25.60 2.95
N LEU A 116 8.28 25.10 1.93
CA LEU A 116 8.72 25.86 0.74
C LEU A 116 9.59 27.09 1.06
N ARG A 117 10.12 27.18 2.27
CA ARG A 117 11.00 28.27 2.68
C ARG A 117 12.45 27.82 2.66
N SER A 118 13.29 28.51 1.91
CA SER A 118 14.74 28.27 1.92
C SER A 118 15.36 28.78 3.22
N GLY A 119 16.36 28.06 3.76
CA GLY A 119 17.06 28.50 4.94
C GLY A 119 17.74 29.85 4.75
N LYS A 120 17.76 30.69 5.77
CA LYS A 120 18.49 31.96 5.77
C LYS A 120 19.98 31.73 6.02
N LYS A 121 20.85 32.53 5.34
CA LYS A 121 22.26 32.58 5.68
C LYS A 121 22.40 33.20 7.07
N THR A 122 22.95 32.44 8.00
CA THR A 122 23.12 32.88 9.40
C THR A 122 24.55 33.36 9.64
N VAL A 123 24.68 34.42 10.42
CA VAL A 123 25.97 35.00 10.84
C VAL A 123 26.46 34.41 12.18
N GLY A 124 25.72 33.50 12.76
CA GLY A 124 26.05 32.83 14.01
C GLY A 124 24.88 32.03 14.55
N ALA A 125 25.05 31.54 15.78
CA ALA A 125 24.01 30.80 16.49
C ALA A 125 23.66 31.48 17.82
N CYS A 126 22.46 31.16 18.34
CA CYS A 126 22.03 31.52 19.68
C CYS A 126 21.29 30.34 20.33
N ASN A 127 21.23 30.36 21.66
CA ASN A 127 20.45 29.38 22.42
C ASN A 127 18.94 29.63 22.30
N ARG A 128 18.13 28.82 22.95
CA ARG A 128 16.67 28.93 22.92
C ARG A 128 16.15 30.30 23.39
N GLU A 129 16.86 30.92 24.31
CA GLU A 129 16.51 32.23 24.93
C GLU A 129 17.01 33.41 24.08
N GLY A 130 17.89 33.16 23.11
CA GLY A 130 18.44 34.17 22.19
C GLY A 130 19.79 34.74 22.58
N TYR A 131 20.50 34.17 23.57
CA TYR A 131 21.87 34.56 23.86
C TYR A 131 22.85 33.94 22.83
N ARG A 132 23.79 34.72 22.36
CA ARG A 132 24.90 34.20 21.53
C ARG A 132 25.83 33.37 22.41
N ASP A 133 26.49 32.37 21.82
CA ASP A 133 27.52 31.59 22.52
C ASP A 133 28.57 32.48 23.15
N GLY A 134 28.78 32.34 24.48
CA GLY A 134 29.74 33.12 25.26
C GLY A 134 29.37 34.57 25.55
N ALA A 135 28.20 35.05 25.13
CA ALA A 135 27.76 36.42 25.40
C ALA A 135 26.98 36.53 26.70
N ALA A 136 27.35 37.42 27.58
CA ALA A 136 26.64 37.74 28.82
C ALA A 136 25.37 38.57 28.56
N VAL A 137 25.29 39.26 27.43
CA VAL A 137 24.19 40.15 27.07
C VAL A 137 23.48 39.64 25.84
N LYS A 138 22.14 39.63 25.93
CA LYS A 138 21.27 39.25 24.81
C LYS A 138 21.26 40.38 23.77
N PRO A 139 21.54 40.08 22.48
CA PRO A 139 21.45 41.07 21.43
C PRO A 139 20.01 41.50 21.17
N TYR A 140 19.83 42.68 20.61
CA TYR A 140 18.49 43.12 20.22
C TYR A 140 18.03 42.41 18.93
N TYR A 141 16.80 41.92 18.93
CA TYR A 141 16.16 41.28 17.81
C TYR A 141 15.13 42.19 17.16
N SER A 142 14.94 42.06 15.86
CA SER A 142 13.90 42.82 15.12
C SER A 142 12.48 42.28 15.34
N GLY A 143 12.34 41.14 16.00
CA GLY A 143 11.07 40.40 16.15
C GLY A 143 10.74 39.51 14.96
N SER A 144 11.51 39.55 13.88
CA SER A 144 11.29 38.67 12.73
C SER A 144 11.87 37.29 12.96
N THR A 145 11.07 36.26 12.71
CA THR A 145 11.48 34.85 12.73
C THR A 145 11.35 34.21 11.35
N HIS A 146 12.21 33.28 11.05
CA HIS A 146 12.18 32.54 9.81
C HIS A 146 12.47 31.05 10.07
N THR A 147 11.50 30.22 9.76
CA THR A 147 11.64 28.78 9.88
C THR A 147 11.62 28.13 8.50
N SER A 148 12.61 27.32 8.20
CA SER A 148 12.66 26.45 7.03
C SER A 148 12.57 25.00 7.48
N GLU A 149 11.77 24.20 6.77
CA GLU A 149 11.51 22.82 7.13
C GLU A 149 11.45 21.93 5.90
N TYR A 150 12.00 20.74 6.04
CA TYR A 150 11.75 19.62 5.13
C TYR A 150 11.79 18.30 5.89
N ALA A 151 10.99 17.35 5.45
CA ALA A 151 10.99 15.99 5.94
C ALA A 151 10.81 15.01 4.77
N VAL A 152 11.47 13.87 4.85
CA VAL A 152 11.29 12.75 3.93
C VAL A 152 11.21 11.49 4.76
N THR A 153 10.12 10.75 4.61
CA THR A 153 9.91 9.45 5.26
C THR A 153 9.61 8.38 4.21
N ALA A 154 9.98 7.17 4.51
CA ALA A 154 9.63 5.98 3.73
C ALA A 154 9.32 4.83 4.68
N GLY A 155 8.40 3.96 4.28
CA GLY A 155 7.99 2.89 5.16
C GLY A 155 7.01 1.92 4.53
N LEU A 156 6.33 1.20 5.40
CA LEU A 156 5.38 0.17 5.03
C LEU A 156 3.95 0.68 5.18
N ILE A 157 3.07 0.10 4.37
CA ILE A 157 1.63 0.31 4.44
C ILE A 157 0.91 -1.04 4.45
N HIS A 158 -0.03 -1.19 5.38
CA HIS A 158 -0.73 -2.44 5.64
C HIS A 158 -2.24 -2.24 5.52
N ARG A 159 -2.89 -3.12 4.77
CA ARG A 159 -4.35 -3.13 4.66
C ARG A 159 -4.96 -3.81 5.87
N ILE A 160 -5.78 -3.09 6.62
CA ILE A 160 -6.56 -3.62 7.74
C ILE A 160 -7.90 -4.17 7.23
N ASN A 161 -8.59 -3.39 6.39
CA ASN A 161 -9.84 -3.82 5.75
C ASN A 161 -9.98 -3.21 4.34
N ALA A 162 -11.17 -3.29 3.73
CA ALA A 162 -11.40 -2.81 2.37
C ALA A 162 -11.12 -1.30 2.18
N ASN A 163 -11.29 -0.50 3.24
CA ASN A 163 -11.23 0.95 3.20
C ASN A 163 -10.12 1.55 4.08
N PHE A 164 -9.67 0.82 5.10
CA PHE A 164 -8.67 1.29 6.06
C PHE A 164 -7.33 0.61 5.87
N ASN A 165 -6.29 1.44 5.84
CA ASN A 165 -4.90 1.03 5.82
C ASN A 165 -4.15 1.80 6.92
N VAL A 166 -3.14 1.17 7.50
CA VAL A 166 -2.21 1.79 8.45
C VAL A 166 -0.85 1.85 7.80
N PHE A 167 -0.13 2.93 8.02
CA PHE A 167 1.23 3.08 7.53
C PHE A 167 2.16 3.56 8.63
N GLU A 168 3.40 3.15 8.53
CA GLU A 168 4.47 3.45 9.45
C GLU A 168 5.79 3.56 8.69
N GLY A 169 6.62 4.49 9.08
CA GLY A 169 7.90 4.69 8.39
C GLY A 169 8.88 5.52 9.18
N VAL A 170 10.08 5.55 8.65
CA VAL A 170 11.20 6.31 9.19
C VAL A 170 11.85 7.12 8.09
N GLY A 171 12.58 8.14 8.48
CA GLY A 171 13.25 9.00 7.52
C GLY A 171 14.12 10.04 8.18
N TYR A 172 14.25 11.15 7.52
CA TYR A 172 15.01 12.28 8.01
C TYR A 172 14.21 13.56 7.89
N ALA A 173 14.26 14.41 8.91
CA ALA A 173 13.69 15.74 8.89
C ALA A 173 14.63 16.76 9.47
N LYS A 174 14.50 17.98 8.99
CA LYS A 174 15.25 19.13 9.49
C LYS A 174 14.34 20.34 9.47
N GLN A 175 14.24 20.97 10.65
CA GLN A 175 13.64 22.27 10.84
C GLN A 175 14.70 23.22 11.37
N THR A 176 14.89 24.35 10.71
CA THR A 176 15.86 25.36 11.13
C THR A 176 15.12 26.65 11.37
N THR A 177 15.21 27.17 12.58
CA THR A 177 14.63 28.45 12.99
C THR A 177 15.73 29.49 13.15
N ALA A 178 15.56 30.63 12.50
CA ALA A 178 16.49 31.76 12.59
C ALA A 178 15.74 33.02 13.04
N TRP A 179 16.39 33.80 13.88
CA TRP A 179 15.91 35.08 14.39
C TRP A 179 16.73 36.22 13.78
N GLN A 180 16.05 37.26 13.35
CA GLN A 180 16.72 38.43 12.78
C GLN A 180 17.18 39.39 13.87
N LEU A 181 18.45 39.75 13.81
CA LEU A 181 19.01 40.82 14.63
C LEU A 181 18.41 42.17 14.26
N ALA A 182 18.30 43.07 15.22
CA ALA A 182 17.99 44.46 14.96
C ALA A 182 19.06 45.12 14.07
N LYS A 183 18.71 46.19 13.38
CA LYS A 183 19.64 46.94 12.52
C LYS A 183 20.84 47.46 13.29
N SER A 184 20.66 47.86 14.56
CA SER A 184 21.73 48.27 15.47
C SER A 184 22.77 47.19 15.73
N GLU A 185 22.38 45.91 15.59
CA GLU A 185 23.22 44.73 15.77
C GLU A 185 23.69 44.12 14.45
N GLY A 186 23.59 44.87 13.35
CA GLY A 186 24.01 44.47 12.01
C GLY A 186 22.96 43.79 11.14
N GLY A 187 21.71 43.60 11.64
CA GLY A 187 20.57 43.13 10.85
C GLY A 187 20.64 41.71 10.30
N GLY A 188 21.67 40.94 10.66
CA GLY A 188 21.88 39.56 10.22
C GLY A 188 20.93 38.56 10.85
N TRP A 189 20.97 37.29 10.43
CA TRP A 189 20.17 36.21 11.00
C TRP A 189 21.03 35.34 11.92
N LEU A 190 20.50 34.99 13.09
CA LEU A 190 21.08 34.01 14.00
C LEU A 190 20.26 32.74 13.97
N ARG A 191 20.91 31.59 13.83
CA ARG A 191 20.26 30.31 13.99
C ARG A 191 19.96 30.08 15.47
N ASN A 192 18.70 29.80 15.79
CA ASN A 192 18.32 29.41 17.13
C ASN A 192 18.48 27.88 17.30
N ASP A 193 19.53 27.46 18.00
CA ASP A 193 19.85 26.03 18.16
C ASP A 193 18.84 25.32 19.08
N GLY A 194 18.21 26.02 20.01
CA GLY A 194 17.17 25.46 20.86
C GLY A 194 15.81 25.26 20.19
N LEU A 195 15.59 25.92 19.02
CA LEU A 195 14.37 25.78 18.20
C LEU A 195 14.68 25.12 16.86
N THR A 196 15.92 24.71 16.64
CA THR A 196 16.34 23.98 15.43
C THR A 196 16.35 22.48 15.72
N HIS A 197 15.53 21.72 15.00
CA HIS A 197 15.41 20.29 15.16
C HIS A 197 15.89 19.58 13.89
N LYS A 198 16.67 18.54 14.05
CA LYS A 198 17.16 17.71 12.95
C LYS A 198 17.40 16.29 13.41
N GLY A 199 17.19 15.35 12.56
CA GLY A 199 17.50 13.95 12.86
C GLY A 199 16.51 12.98 12.26
N VAL A 200 16.43 11.82 12.88
CA VAL A 200 15.52 10.76 12.45
C VAL A 200 14.09 11.25 12.59
N ALA A 201 13.34 11.11 11.52
CA ALA A 201 11.90 11.29 11.51
C ALA A 201 11.23 9.92 11.61
N ALA A 202 10.19 9.81 12.42
CA ALA A 202 9.30 8.65 12.43
C ALA A 202 7.88 9.12 12.14
N GLU A 203 7.18 8.38 11.32
CA GLU A 203 5.81 8.68 10.91
C GLU A 203 4.93 7.46 11.15
N ILE A 204 3.73 7.71 11.68
CA ILE A 204 2.66 6.71 11.78
C ILE A 204 1.34 7.36 11.40
N GLY A 205 0.51 6.63 10.65
CA GLY A 205 -0.75 7.17 10.20
C GLY A 205 -1.73 6.15 9.68
N VAL A 206 -2.89 6.67 9.31
CA VAL A 206 -3.99 5.91 8.72
C VAL A 206 -4.35 6.50 7.36
N LEU A 207 -4.71 5.62 6.43
CA LEU A 207 -5.19 5.95 5.11
C LEU A 207 -6.58 5.35 4.92
N PHE A 208 -7.59 6.19 4.79
CA PHE A 208 -8.96 5.81 4.47
C PHE A 208 -9.20 6.00 2.98
N THR A 209 -9.83 5.00 2.33
CA THR A 209 -10.10 5.04 0.89
C THR A 209 -11.53 4.60 0.60
N LYS A 210 -12.30 5.46 -0.08
CA LYS A 210 -13.64 5.14 -0.56
C LYS A 210 -13.70 5.37 -2.08
N GLY A 211 -13.88 4.29 -2.83
CA GLY A 211 -13.81 4.36 -4.30
C GLY A 211 -12.41 4.75 -4.77
N ARG A 212 -12.28 5.88 -5.43
CA ARG A 212 -11.00 6.44 -5.87
C ARG A 212 -10.43 7.50 -4.92
N LEU A 213 -11.27 8.06 -4.06
CA LEU A 213 -10.85 9.09 -3.12
C LEU A 213 -10.10 8.45 -1.94
N SER A 214 -9.00 9.06 -1.54
CA SER A 214 -8.20 8.67 -0.40
C SER A 214 -7.94 9.86 0.51
N VAL A 215 -8.03 9.65 1.81
CA VAL A 215 -7.74 10.65 2.85
C VAL A 215 -6.79 10.02 3.86
N SER A 216 -5.76 10.74 4.25
CA SER A 216 -4.83 10.29 5.28
C SER A 216 -4.79 11.22 6.48
N ALA A 217 -4.47 10.64 7.63
CA ALA A 217 -4.11 11.38 8.84
C ALA A 217 -2.90 10.68 9.46
N SER A 218 -1.87 11.45 9.76
CA SER A 218 -0.64 10.92 10.35
C SER A 218 -0.05 11.88 11.37
N THR A 219 0.85 11.35 12.17
CA THR A 219 1.75 12.13 13.01
C THR A 219 3.18 11.81 12.62
N LEU A 220 4.00 12.86 12.56
CA LEU A 220 5.42 12.80 12.25
C LEU A 220 6.20 13.41 13.42
N THR A 221 7.26 12.74 13.85
CA THR A 221 8.19 13.29 14.84
C THR A 221 9.54 13.58 14.23
N ILE A 222 10.17 14.67 14.69
CA ILE A 222 11.52 15.10 14.28
C ILE A 222 12.44 14.94 15.46
N GLY A 223 13.42 14.05 15.35
CA GLY A 223 14.41 13.80 16.43
C GLY A 223 13.79 13.36 17.76
N GLY A 224 12.57 12.82 17.76
CA GLY A 224 11.83 12.38 18.94
C GLY A 224 11.32 13.51 19.86
N SER A 225 11.62 14.77 19.56
CA SER A 225 11.31 15.92 20.42
C SER A 225 10.19 16.80 19.90
N GLN A 226 9.95 16.79 18.60
CA GLN A 226 8.93 17.60 17.96
C GLN A 226 7.92 16.74 17.22
N TRP A 227 6.64 17.07 17.38
CA TRP A 227 5.54 16.33 16.78
C TRP A 227 4.72 17.23 15.86
N GLN A 228 4.33 16.68 14.72
CA GLN A 228 3.51 17.37 13.72
C GLN A 228 2.34 16.48 13.36
N GLY A 229 1.15 17.07 13.27
CA GLY A 229 -0.02 16.42 12.70
C GLY A 229 -0.07 16.68 11.19
N CYS A 230 -0.23 15.64 10.39
CA CYS A 230 -0.36 15.70 8.95
C CYS A 230 -1.73 15.18 8.51
N VAL A 231 -2.34 15.86 7.55
CA VAL A 231 -3.54 15.39 6.85
C VAL A 231 -3.26 15.35 5.35
N GLY A 232 -3.88 14.43 4.64
CA GLY A 232 -3.68 14.30 3.21
C GLY A 232 -4.96 13.95 2.48
N ILE A 233 -5.05 14.39 1.23
CA ILE A 233 -6.12 14.04 0.31
C ILE A 233 -5.52 13.63 -1.02
N GLY A 234 -6.09 12.61 -1.65
CA GLY A 234 -5.57 12.11 -2.90
C GLY A 234 -6.44 11.07 -3.58
N ILE A 235 -5.84 10.37 -4.50
CA ILE A 235 -6.53 9.40 -5.34
C ILE A 235 -5.86 8.04 -5.30
N ARG A 236 -6.69 7.01 -5.42
CA ARG A 236 -6.28 5.63 -5.66
C ARG A 236 -6.39 5.32 -7.15
N ILE A 237 -5.29 4.86 -7.75
CA ILE A 237 -5.20 4.42 -9.13
C ILE A 237 -5.04 2.90 -9.13
N GLY A 238 -5.79 2.20 -9.97
CA GLY A 238 -5.75 0.74 -10.11
C GLY A 238 -7.14 0.17 -10.35
N LYS A 239 -7.22 -0.93 -11.06
CA LYS A 239 -8.49 -1.65 -11.30
C LYS A 239 -8.78 -2.56 -10.12
N ASN A 240 -10.01 -2.59 -9.66
CA ASN A 240 -10.51 -3.59 -8.68
C ASN A 240 -10.70 -4.97 -9.33
N SER A 241 -9.84 -5.36 -10.26
CA SER A 241 -9.96 -6.65 -10.94
C SER A 241 -9.30 -7.74 -10.09
N VAL A 242 -10.09 -8.71 -9.70
CA VAL A 242 -9.57 -9.98 -9.17
C VAL A 242 -9.03 -10.75 -10.39
N ILE A 243 -7.72 -10.74 -10.60
CA ILE A 243 -7.09 -11.59 -11.60
C ILE A 243 -6.92 -12.95 -10.95
N THR A 244 -7.73 -13.90 -11.36
CA THR A 244 -7.53 -15.32 -11.05
C THR A 244 -6.37 -15.82 -11.89
N LYS A 245 -5.20 -16.00 -11.29
CA LYS A 245 -4.11 -16.76 -11.93
C LYS A 245 -4.38 -18.25 -11.71
N PRO A 246 -4.28 -19.09 -12.74
CA PRO A 246 -4.28 -20.53 -12.55
C PRO A 246 -3.13 -20.92 -11.61
N ALA A 247 -3.38 -21.86 -10.72
CA ALA A 247 -2.33 -22.38 -9.85
C ALA A 247 -1.23 -22.98 -10.73
N LYS A 248 0.00 -22.49 -10.61
CA LYS A 248 1.16 -23.17 -11.21
C LYS A 248 1.32 -24.51 -10.52
N ARG A 249 1.40 -25.57 -11.32
CA ARG A 249 1.83 -26.90 -10.90
C ARG A 249 3.29 -26.89 -10.49
#